data_b4f781e289b2bcdb266ae21807e19d9b
#
_entry.id   b4f781e289b2bcdb266ae21807e19d9b
#
_cell.length_a   1.000
_cell.length_b   1.000
_cell.length_c   1.000
_cell.angle_alpha   90.00
_cell.angle_beta   90.00
_cell.angle_gamma   90.00
#
_symmetry.space_group_name_H-M   'P 1'
#
loop_
_entity.id
_entity.type
_entity.pdbx_description
1 polymer ?
#
loop_
_entity_poly.entity_id
_entity_poly.type
_entity_poly.pdbx_seq_one_letter_code
_entity_poly.pdbx_strand_id
1 'polypeptide(L)'
;MSGRIRLFWLILAVVCSALAVFACLYAALFGNIVNRPEGNPADTVTQFFESVRLDNYPLAYSCLSDYSTLGLEQEPETEEAKAVYDALKKSYTYSLDGDCSVNGTEATQKVRLRALNIRRTEAAISSRVDSVLQEMLAQMTNAEIYDETGAYRSSLTDAVYTEALNQALADADSLCETVNLEIRLQYIDGAWKMMTDRALMNALVGGQS
;
A
#
# COMPACT_ATOMS: atom_id res chain seq x y z
N MET A 1 54.92 31.20 -43.63
CA MET A 1 53.54 30.62 -43.49
C MET A 1 53.20 30.02 -42.11
N SER A 2 54.11 29.92 -41.14
CA SER A 2 53.90 29.22 -39.88
C SER A 2 53.13 29.95 -38.76
N GLY A 3 53.27 31.30 -38.71
CA GLY A 3 52.69 32.09 -37.63
C GLY A 3 51.16 32.24 -37.67
N ARG A 4 50.58 32.39 -38.87
CA ARG A 4 49.15 32.56 -39.09
C ARG A 4 48.38 31.30 -38.79
N ILE A 5 48.94 30.11 -39.05
CA ILE A 5 48.34 28.81 -38.77
C ILE A 5 48.32 28.56 -37.26
N ARG A 6 49.39 28.91 -36.55
CA ARG A 6 49.44 28.76 -35.07
C ARG A 6 48.44 29.70 -34.37
N LEU A 7 48.28 30.92 -34.85
CA LEU A 7 47.31 31.87 -34.32
C LEU A 7 45.88 31.39 -34.55
N PHE A 8 45.59 30.84 -35.73
CA PHE A 8 44.26 30.23 -36.03
C PHE A 8 43.92 29.10 -35.07
N TRP A 9 44.84 28.16 -34.83
CA TRP A 9 44.64 27.05 -33.92
C TRP A 9 44.49 27.50 -32.46
N LEU A 10 45.20 28.56 -32.05
CA LEU A 10 45.05 29.14 -30.73
C LEU A 10 43.67 29.79 -30.52
N ILE A 11 43.20 30.55 -31.50
CA ILE A 11 41.85 31.15 -31.44
C ILE A 11 40.77 30.08 -31.43
N LEU A 12 40.91 29.04 -32.25
CA LEU A 12 39.96 27.93 -32.29
C LEU A 12 39.90 27.19 -30.95
N ALA A 13 41.06 26.94 -30.34
CA ALA A 13 41.11 26.28 -29.02
C ALA A 13 40.42 27.10 -27.94
N VAL A 14 40.62 28.43 -27.92
CA VAL A 14 39.97 29.34 -26.96
C VAL A 14 38.47 29.40 -27.18
N VAL A 15 38.00 29.42 -28.43
CA VAL A 15 36.56 29.41 -28.74
C VAL A 15 35.92 28.10 -28.33
N CYS A 16 36.56 26.94 -28.62
CA CYS A 16 36.04 25.64 -28.22
C CYS A 16 36.00 25.47 -26.69
N SER A 17 37.01 25.96 -25.97
CA SER A 17 37.00 25.90 -24.50
C SER A 17 35.93 26.81 -23.88
N ALA A 18 35.71 28.00 -24.44
CA ALA A 18 34.65 28.91 -24.01
C ALA A 18 33.24 28.32 -24.26
N LEU A 19 33.04 27.68 -25.41
CA LEU A 19 31.77 26.97 -25.71
C LEU A 19 31.53 25.77 -24.78
N ALA A 20 32.56 24.99 -24.44
CA ALA A 20 32.46 23.88 -23.51
C ALA A 20 32.09 24.36 -22.10
N VAL A 21 32.72 25.42 -21.61
CA VAL A 21 32.40 26.05 -20.32
C VAL A 21 30.95 26.59 -20.31
N PHE A 22 30.57 27.26 -21.41
CA PHE A 22 29.19 27.77 -21.54
C PHE A 22 28.16 26.64 -21.58
N ALA A 23 28.43 25.55 -22.29
CA ALA A 23 27.57 24.39 -22.32
C ALA A 23 27.45 23.69 -20.94
N CYS A 24 28.55 23.60 -20.18
CA CYS A 24 28.53 23.06 -18.82
C CYS A 24 27.76 23.98 -17.85
N LEU A 25 27.95 25.31 -17.96
CA LEU A 25 27.21 26.30 -17.17
C LEU A 25 25.72 26.29 -17.52
N TYR A 26 25.39 26.19 -18.81
CA TYR A 26 24.03 26.07 -19.26
C TYR A 26 23.38 24.80 -18.73
N ALA A 27 24.04 23.65 -18.85
CA ALA A 27 23.55 22.37 -18.28
C ALA A 27 23.42 22.44 -16.75
N ALA A 28 24.31 23.09 -16.04
CA ALA A 28 24.23 23.25 -14.59
C ALA A 28 23.12 24.21 -14.14
N LEU A 29 22.87 25.28 -14.89
CA LEU A 29 21.89 26.31 -14.54
C LEU A 29 20.47 25.95 -15.03
N PHE A 30 20.38 25.34 -16.20
CA PHE A 30 19.07 25.08 -16.85
C PHE A 30 18.70 23.59 -16.92
N GLY A 31 19.67 22.69 -16.83
CA GLY A 31 19.38 21.24 -16.80
C GLY A 31 18.50 20.84 -15.62
N ASN A 32 18.68 21.50 -14.48
CA ASN A 32 17.82 21.29 -13.30
C ASN A 32 16.45 21.99 -13.40
N ILE A 33 16.31 22.98 -14.29
CA ILE A 33 15.04 23.71 -14.48
C ILE A 33 14.13 22.96 -15.44
N VAL A 34 14.70 22.29 -16.45
CA VAL A 34 13.92 21.57 -17.49
C VAL A 34 13.34 20.26 -16.97
N ASN A 35 13.94 19.66 -15.93
CA ASN A 35 13.51 18.38 -15.33
C ASN A 35 13.01 18.53 -13.89
N ARG A 36 12.55 19.72 -13.49
CA ARG A 36 11.98 19.85 -12.15
C ARG A 36 10.61 19.17 -12.15
N PRO A 37 10.42 18.12 -11.33
CA PRO A 37 9.12 17.46 -11.22
C PRO A 37 8.04 18.46 -10.85
N GLU A 38 6.90 18.39 -11.56
CA GLU A 38 5.74 19.19 -11.24
C GLU A 38 4.87 18.47 -10.21
N GLY A 39 4.16 19.24 -9.38
CA GLY A 39 3.27 18.72 -8.35
C GLY A 39 3.99 18.28 -7.07
N ASN A 40 3.20 18.01 -6.06
CA ASN A 40 3.66 17.56 -4.75
C ASN A 40 3.54 16.01 -4.67
N PRO A 41 4.63 15.26 -4.45
CA PRO A 41 4.55 13.80 -4.36
C PRO A 41 3.66 13.32 -3.20
N ALA A 42 3.52 14.09 -2.11
CA ALA A 42 2.63 13.75 -1.01
C ALA A 42 1.14 13.71 -1.44
N ASP A 43 0.75 14.49 -2.45
CA ASP A 43 -0.62 14.48 -2.97
C ASP A 43 -0.92 13.14 -3.68
N THR A 44 0.06 12.55 -4.38
CA THR A 44 -0.07 11.21 -4.98
C THR A 44 -0.29 10.14 -3.91
N VAL A 45 0.44 10.22 -2.79
CA VAL A 45 0.27 9.30 -1.66
C VAL A 45 -1.12 9.46 -1.06
N THR A 46 -1.55 10.70 -0.81
CA THR A 46 -2.89 10.99 -0.30
C THR A 46 -3.97 10.47 -1.24
N GLN A 47 -3.83 10.74 -2.54
CA GLN A 47 -4.78 10.27 -3.56
C GLN A 47 -4.89 8.74 -3.59
N PHE A 48 -3.75 8.04 -3.48
CA PHE A 48 -3.73 6.58 -3.43
C PHE A 48 -4.52 6.04 -2.23
N PHE A 49 -4.17 6.46 -1.01
CA PHE A 49 -4.80 5.94 0.19
C PHE A 49 -6.28 6.33 0.30
N GLU A 50 -6.67 7.55 -0.12
CA GLU A 50 -8.08 7.95 -0.20
C GLU A 50 -8.84 7.13 -1.25
N SER A 51 -8.23 6.84 -2.39
CA SER A 51 -8.85 6.02 -3.43
C SER A 51 -9.09 4.58 -2.96
N VAL A 52 -8.13 3.99 -2.24
CA VAL A 52 -8.31 2.67 -1.61
C VAL A 52 -9.45 2.71 -0.59
N ARG A 53 -9.50 3.73 0.27
CA ARG A 53 -10.56 3.90 1.28
C ARG A 53 -11.95 4.02 0.66
N LEU A 54 -12.06 4.62 -0.53
CA LEU A 54 -13.29 4.87 -1.25
C LEU A 54 -13.61 3.81 -2.32
N ASP A 55 -12.86 2.69 -2.37
CA ASP A 55 -12.98 1.63 -3.39
C ASP A 55 -12.80 2.12 -4.84
N ASN A 56 -12.15 3.27 -5.02
CA ASN A 56 -11.81 3.77 -6.34
C ASN A 56 -10.47 3.17 -6.81
N TYR A 57 -10.45 1.85 -7.02
CA TYR A 57 -9.25 1.11 -7.39
C TYR A 57 -8.61 1.57 -8.70
N PRO A 58 -9.36 1.94 -9.76
CA PRO A 58 -8.75 2.50 -10.97
C PRO A 58 -7.92 3.76 -10.70
N LEU A 59 -8.39 4.63 -9.81
CA LEU A 59 -7.66 5.84 -9.42
C LEU A 59 -6.46 5.49 -8.52
N ALA A 60 -6.61 4.55 -7.59
CA ALA A 60 -5.50 4.07 -6.76
C ALA A 60 -4.38 3.49 -7.63
N TYR A 61 -4.71 2.62 -8.59
CA TYR A 61 -3.72 2.03 -9.50
C TYR A 61 -3.03 3.06 -10.39
N SER A 62 -3.74 4.13 -10.77
CA SER A 62 -3.13 5.21 -11.53
C SER A 62 -2.02 5.95 -10.79
N CYS A 63 -1.98 5.87 -9.46
CA CYS A 63 -0.93 6.44 -8.62
C CYS A 63 0.33 5.56 -8.56
N LEU A 64 0.29 4.31 -9.04
CA LEU A 64 1.40 3.37 -8.97
C LEU A 64 2.29 3.42 -10.20
N SER A 65 3.56 3.11 -10.03
CA SER A 65 4.54 2.99 -11.12
C SER A 65 4.35 1.71 -11.93
N ASP A 66 3.85 0.66 -11.29
CA ASP A 66 3.54 -0.62 -11.90
C ASP A 66 2.03 -0.82 -11.89
N TYR A 67 1.48 -1.21 -13.06
CA TYR A 67 0.05 -1.50 -13.23
C TYR A 67 -0.35 -2.87 -12.69
N SER A 68 0.49 -3.53 -11.89
CA SER A 68 0.11 -4.75 -11.19
C SER A 68 -1.09 -4.45 -10.31
N THR A 69 -2.18 -5.15 -10.56
CA THR A 69 -3.39 -5.06 -9.74
C THR A 69 -3.06 -5.55 -8.34
N LEU A 70 -3.41 -4.75 -7.33
CA LEU A 70 -3.22 -5.14 -5.94
C LEU A 70 -4.17 -6.28 -5.51
N GLY A 71 -5.10 -6.68 -6.38
CA GLY A 71 -6.12 -7.67 -6.07
C GLY A 71 -7.15 -7.23 -5.03
N LEU A 72 -7.15 -5.94 -4.68
CA LEU A 72 -8.05 -5.37 -3.67
C LEU A 72 -9.50 -5.27 -4.14
N GLU A 73 -9.74 -5.36 -5.45
CA GLU A 73 -11.05 -5.29 -6.09
C GLU A 73 -11.81 -6.64 -6.10
N GLN A 74 -11.17 -7.71 -5.63
CA GLN A 74 -11.83 -9.02 -5.57
C GLN A 74 -12.81 -9.03 -4.39
N GLU A 75 -14.09 -9.11 -4.70
CA GLU A 75 -15.10 -9.30 -3.67
C GLU A 75 -14.94 -10.69 -3.03
N PRO A 76 -15.00 -10.78 -1.69
CA PRO A 76 -14.97 -12.06 -1.00
C PRO A 76 -16.15 -12.97 -1.41
N GLU A 77 -15.88 -14.26 -1.61
CA GLU A 77 -16.89 -15.21 -2.08
C GLU A 77 -17.85 -15.69 -0.96
N THR A 78 -17.42 -15.60 0.31
CA THR A 78 -18.22 -16.06 1.45
C THR A 78 -18.64 -14.90 2.35
N GLU A 79 -19.74 -15.07 3.09
CA GLU A 79 -20.23 -14.05 4.03
C GLU A 79 -19.23 -13.79 5.17
N GLU A 80 -18.50 -14.81 5.61
CA GLU A 80 -17.46 -14.70 6.64
C GLU A 80 -16.26 -13.87 6.13
N ALA A 81 -15.80 -14.17 4.92
CA ALA A 81 -14.74 -13.42 4.29
C ALA A 81 -15.15 -11.96 4.04
N LYS A 82 -16.43 -11.73 3.68
CA LYS A 82 -16.99 -10.39 3.52
C LYS A 82 -17.04 -9.64 4.86
N ALA A 83 -17.43 -10.29 5.95
CA ALA A 83 -17.44 -9.67 7.27
C ALA A 83 -16.03 -9.19 7.70
N VAL A 84 -14.99 -10.01 7.45
CA VAL A 84 -13.60 -9.63 7.71
C VAL A 84 -13.16 -8.47 6.80
N TYR A 85 -13.51 -8.53 5.53
CA TYR A 85 -13.20 -7.49 4.55
C TYR A 85 -13.85 -6.14 4.91
N ASP A 86 -15.13 -6.16 5.30
CA ASP A 86 -15.84 -4.96 5.73
C ASP A 86 -15.24 -4.37 7.02
N ALA A 87 -14.81 -5.23 7.96
CA ALA A 87 -14.12 -4.81 9.17
C ALA A 87 -12.73 -4.21 8.85
N LEU A 88 -11.99 -4.82 7.91
CA LEU A 88 -10.71 -4.29 7.42
C LEU A 88 -10.90 -2.89 6.84
N LYS A 89 -11.86 -2.71 5.94
CA LYS A 89 -12.17 -1.41 5.32
C LYS A 89 -12.59 -0.37 6.34
N LYS A 90 -13.47 -0.72 7.26
CA LYS A 90 -13.95 0.19 8.31
C LYS A 90 -12.82 0.64 9.24
N SER A 91 -11.86 -0.23 9.52
CA SER A 91 -10.72 0.06 10.39
C SER A 91 -9.59 0.86 9.70
N TYR A 92 -9.63 0.93 8.38
CA TYR A 92 -8.57 1.51 7.56
C TYR A 92 -8.48 3.01 7.74
N THR A 93 -7.39 3.46 8.35
CA THR A 93 -7.06 4.89 8.49
C THR A 93 -5.58 5.12 8.22
N TYR A 94 -5.25 6.28 7.68
CA TYR A 94 -3.85 6.64 7.42
C TYR A 94 -3.58 8.09 7.81
N SER A 95 -2.32 8.40 8.03
CA SER A 95 -1.81 9.76 8.17
C SER A 95 -0.41 9.87 7.57
N LEU A 96 -0.13 10.99 6.91
CA LEU A 96 1.24 11.31 6.52
C LEU A 96 2.05 11.68 7.77
N ASP A 97 3.29 11.21 7.86
CA ASP A 97 4.19 11.46 8.98
C ASP A 97 5.37 12.30 8.51
N GLY A 98 5.33 13.59 8.85
CA GLY A 98 6.30 14.58 8.42
C GLY A 98 6.19 15.01 6.96
N ASP A 99 7.14 15.83 6.54
CA ASP A 99 7.22 16.35 5.18
C ASP A 99 7.78 15.31 4.21
N CYS A 100 7.33 15.37 2.95
CA CYS A 100 7.88 14.56 1.88
C CYS A 100 9.30 15.01 1.54
N SER A 101 10.24 14.07 1.59
CA SER A 101 11.63 14.30 1.17
C SER A 101 11.75 14.13 -0.35
N VAL A 102 12.15 15.17 -1.06
CA VAL A 102 12.29 15.17 -2.53
C VAL A 102 13.75 15.35 -2.92
N ASN A 103 14.25 14.45 -3.77
CA ASN A 103 15.59 14.49 -4.33
C ASN A 103 15.54 14.26 -5.85
N GLY A 104 15.52 15.35 -6.62
CA GLY A 104 15.39 15.29 -8.08
C GLY A 104 14.06 14.65 -8.50
N THR A 105 14.12 13.51 -9.18
CA THR A 105 12.97 12.74 -9.65
C THR A 105 12.52 11.64 -8.68
N GLU A 106 13.11 11.58 -7.51
CA GLU A 106 12.76 10.63 -6.45
C GLU A 106 12.21 11.36 -5.24
N ALA A 107 11.27 10.73 -4.54
CA ALA A 107 10.74 11.24 -3.30
C ALA A 107 10.43 10.11 -2.33
N THR A 108 10.36 10.45 -1.05
CA THR A 108 10.01 9.53 0.02
C THR A 108 9.04 10.19 0.98
N GLN A 109 7.91 9.52 1.23
CA GLN A 109 6.91 9.95 2.19
C GLN A 109 6.72 8.87 3.25
N LYS A 110 6.79 9.26 4.51
CA LYS A 110 6.42 8.37 5.61
C LYS A 110 4.91 8.42 5.82
N VAL A 111 4.32 7.24 6.00
CA VAL A 111 2.89 7.06 6.22
C VAL A 111 2.68 6.16 7.42
N ARG A 112 1.78 6.55 8.29
CA ARG A 112 1.29 5.72 9.37
C ARG A 112 -0.07 5.19 8.95
N LEU A 113 -0.14 3.87 8.72
CA LEU A 113 -1.34 3.16 8.33
C LEU A 113 -1.85 2.33 9.51
N ARG A 114 -3.13 2.47 9.85
CA ARG A 114 -3.80 1.62 10.84
C ARG A 114 -4.87 0.82 10.12
N ALA A 115 -4.86 -0.49 10.31
CA ALA A 115 -5.83 -1.41 9.74
C ALA A 115 -6.00 -2.65 10.61
N LEU A 116 -7.08 -3.41 10.38
CA LEU A 116 -7.30 -4.70 11.00
C LEU A 116 -6.12 -5.64 10.68
N ASN A 117 -5.58 -6.30 11.71
CA ASN A 117 -4.54 -7.30 11.53
C ASN A 117 -5.17 -8.69 11.38
N ILE A 118 -5.05 -9.29 10.20
CA ILE A 118 -5.68 -10.57 9.86
C ILE A 118 -5.22 -11.69 10.79
N ARG A 119 -3.92 -11.76 11.12
CA ARG A 119 -3.39 -12.80 12.04
C ARG A 119 -3.95 -12.68 13.45
N ARG A 120 -4.10 -11.44 13.96
CA ARG A 120 -4.74 -11.21 15.27
C ARG A 120 -6.22 -11.59 15.22
N THR A 121 -6.87 -11.32 14.11
CA THR A 121 -8.28 -11.70 13.89
C THR A 121 -8.44 -13.22 13.88
N GLU A 122 -7.60 -13.95 13.13
CA GLU A 122 -7.60 -15.42 13.12
C GLU A 122 -7.32 -16.01 14.51
N ALA A 123 -6.35 -15.46 15.25
CA ALA A 123 -6.06 -15.88 16.61
C ALA A 123 -7.24 -15.61 17.57
N ALA A 124 -7.91 -14.46 17.41
CA ALA A 124 -9.07 -14.09 18.20
C ALA A 124 -10.28 -15.01 17.91
N ILE A 125 -10.51 -15.37 16.66
CA ILE A 125 -11.54 -16.36 16.27
C ILE A 125 -11.20 -17.70 16.91
N SER A 126 -9.99 -18.21 16.68
CA SER A 126 -9.55 -19.52 17.19
C SER A 126 -9.69 -19.63 18.72
N SER A 127 -9.40 -18.55 19.45
CA SER A 127 -9.52 -18.54 20.91
C SER A 127 -10.97 -18.61 21.42
N ARG A 128 -11.96 -18.32 20.58
CA ARG A 128 -13.39 -18.31 20.92
C ARG A 128 -14.13 -19.59 20.53
N VAL A 129 -13.59 -20.34 19.56
CA VAL A 129 -14.25 -21.53 18.99
C VAL A 129 -14.70 -22.52 20.07
N ASP A 130 -13.82 -22.85 21.02
CA ASP A 130 -14.15 -23.85 22.06
C ASP A 130 -15.25 -23.36 22.99
N SER A 131 -15.25 -22.11 23.41
CA SER A 131 -16.29 -21.55 24.29
C SER A 131 -17.64 -21.47 23.58
N VAL A 132 -17.65 -21.00 22.32
CA VAL A 132 -18.85 -20.92 21.49
C VAL A 132 -19.43 -22.32 21.25
N LEU A 133 -18.57 -23.30 20.95
CA LEU A 133 -18.98 -24.68 20.79
C LEU A 133 -19.68 -25.20 22.04
N GLN A 134 -19.08 -25.00 23.23
CA GLN A 134 -19.68 -25.44 24.51
C GLN A 134 -21.03 -24.75 24.78
N GLU A 135 -21.17 -23.48 24.50
CA GLU A 135 -22.40 -22.73 24.65
C GLU A 135 -23.50 -23.25 23.73
N MET A 136 -23.19 -23.56 22.47
CA MET A 136 -24.13 -24.13 21.52
C MET A 136 -24.54 -25.55 21.88
N LEU A 137 -23.59 -26.41 22.26
CA LEU A 137 -23.87 -27.81 22.67
C LEU A 137 -24.80 -27.88 23.88
N ALA A 138 -24.73 -26.93 24.80
CA ALA A 138 -25.60 -26.86 25.98
C ALA A 138 -27.10 -26.63 25.63
N GLN A 139 -27.39 -26.14 24.42
CA GLN A 139 -28.73 -25.77 23.98
C GLN A 139 -29.30 -26.70 22.89
N MET A 140 -28.51 -27.65 22.38
CA MET A 140 -28.86 -28.49 21.24
C MET A 140 -29.12 -29.96 21.65
N THR A 141 -29.92 -30.64 20.87
CA THR A 141 -30.15 -32.09 21.01
C THR A 141 -29.07 -32.90 20.29
N ASN A 142 -28.88 -34.18 20.68
CA ASN A 142 -27.90 -35.05 20.02
C ASN A 142 -28.12 -35.17 18.49
N ALA A 143 -29.35 -35.10 18.03
CA ALA A 143 -29.69 -35.20 16.61
C ALA A 143 -29.29 -33.92 15.83
N GLU A 144 -29.20 -32.80 16.50
CA GLU A 144 -28.72 -31.53 15.93
C GLU A 144 -27.19 -31.44 15.96
N ILE A 145 -26.54 -32.11 16.92
CA ILE A 145 -25.09 -32.08 17.14
C ILE A 145 -24.39 -33.04 16.19
N TYR A 146 -24.86 -34.30 16.11
CA TYR A 146 -24.15 -35.36 15.41
C TYR A 146 -24.88 -35.79 14.12
N ASP A 147 -24.07 -36.16 13.12
CA ASP A 147 -24.53 -36.83 11.91
C ASP A 147 -24.70 -38.35 12.14
N GLU A 148 -25.05 -39.08 11.08
CA GLU A 148 -25.23 -40.54 11.11
C GLU A 148 -23.95 -41.32 11.41
N THR A 149 -22.77 -40.69 11.24
CA THR A 149 -21.45 -41.27 11.52
C THR A 149 -20.97 -41.00 12.94
N GLY A 150 -21.68 -40.14 13.70
CA GLY A 150 -21.30 -39.70 15.04
C GLY A 150 -20.29 -38.53 15.02
N ALA A 151 -20.05 -37.91 13.86
CA ALA A 151 -19.26 -36.68 13.76
C ALA A 151 -20.14 -35.44 13.97
N TYR A 152 -19.54 -34.31 14.33
CA TYR A 152 -20.27 -33.05 14.36
C TYR A 152 -20.81 -32.71 12.97
N ARG A 153 -22.06 -32.24 12.92
CA ARG A 153 -22.64 -31.75 11.67
C ARG A 153 -21.89 -30.55 11.15
N SER A 154 -21.70 -30.45 9.82
CA SER A 154 -21.09 -29.29 9.20
C SER A 154 -21.83 -28.00 9.54
N SER A 155 -23.15 -28.03 9.59
CA SER A 155 -23.96 -26.87 10.00
C SER A 155 -23.64 -26.35 11.40
N LEU A 156 -23.29 -27.23 12.34
CA LEU A 156 -22.86 -26.85 13.69
C LEU A 156 -21.46 -26.22 13.62
N THR A 157 -20.52 -26.83 12.91
CA THR A 157 -19.15 -26.28 12.78
C THR A 157 -19.12 -24.91 12.09
N ASP A 158 -19.95 -24.74 11.06
CA ASP A 158 -20.11 -23.48 10.36
C ASP A 158 -20.73 -22.41 11.27
N ALA A 159 -21.78 -22.77 12.03
CA ALA A 159 -22.42 -21.86 12.98
C ALA A 159 -21.48 -21.44 14.11
N VAL A 160 -20.67 -22.36 14.65
CA VAL A 160 -19.66 -22.08 15.69
C VAL A 160 -18.61 -21.10 15.13
N TYR A 161 -18.12 -21.35 13.92
CA TYR A 161 -17.13 -20.46 13.30
C TYR A 161 -17.70 -19.05 13.06
N THR A 162 -18.92 -18.97 12.50
CA THR A 162 -19.59 -17.69 12.23
C THR A 162 -19.81 -16.88 13.52
N GLU A 163 -20.25 -17.53 14.60
CA GLU A 163 -20.45 -16.88 15.90
C GLU A 163 -19.11 -16.43 16.51
N ALA A 164 -18.07 -17.28 16.49
CA ALA A 164 -16.74 -16.92 16.95
C ALA A 164 -16.15 -15.74 16.18
N LEU A 165 -16.38 -15.70 14.86
CA LEU A 165 -16.02 -14.56 14.01
C LEU A 165 -16.77 -13.29 14.42
N ASN A 166 -18.09 -13.34 14.60
CA ASN A 166 -18.89 -12.20 15.00
C ASN A 166 -18.44 -11.65 16.35
N GLN A 167 -18.17 -12.51 17.33
CA GLN A 167 -17.65 -12.12 18.64
C GLN A 167 -16.24 -11.54 18.55
N ALA A 168 -15.37 -12.03 17.65
CA ALA A 168 -14.06 -11.47 17.43
C ALA A 168 -14.15 -10.06 16.82
N LEU A 169 -15.01 -9.89 15.80
CA LEU A 169 -15.17 -8.61 15.10
C LEU A 169 -15.98 -7.58 15.90
N ALA A 170 -16.73 -7.98 16.93
CA ALA A 170 -17.39 -7.03 17.83
C ALA A 170 -16.40 -6.07 18.51
N ASP A 171 -15.15 -6.50 18.71
CA ASP A 171 -14.04 -5.68 19.22
C ASP A 171 -12.92 -5.52 18.18
N ALA A 172 -13.30 -5.26 16.93
CA ALA A 172 -12.36 -5.14 15.80
C ALA A 172 -11.29 -4.06 16.05
N ASP A 173 -11.59 -3.03 16.85
CA ASP A 173 -10.66 -1.96 17.17
C ASP A 173 -9.41 -2.47 17.93
N SER A 174 -9.57 -3.44 18.81
CA SER A 174 -8.47 -4.11 19.53
C SER A 174 -7.60 -4.98 18.63
N LEU A 175 -8.13 -5.42 17.50
CA LEU A 175 -7.43 -6.25 16.51
C LEU A 175 -6.65 -5.42 15.50
N CYS A 176 -6.82 -4.09 15.51
CA CYS A 176 -6.10 -3.21 14.61
C CYS A 176 -4.63 -3.07 15.00
N GLU A 177 -3.81 -2.83 14.00
CA GLU A 177 -2.39 -2.53 14.16
C GLU A 177 -2.01 -1.28 13.37
N THR A 178 -1.05 -0.52 13.90
CA THR A 178 -0.47 0.61 13.20
C THR A 178 0.89 0.24 12.65
N VAL A 179 1.04 0.37 11.34
CA VAL A 179 2.29 0.12 10.62
C VAL A 179 2.84 1.43 10.10
N ASN A 180 4.16 1.65 10.26
CA ASN A 180 4.85 2.78 9.67
C ASN A 180 5.46 2.33 8.34
N LEU A 181 5.03 2.98 7.26
CA LEU A 181 5.49 2.71 5.91
C LEU A 181 6.38 3.85 5.42
N GLU A 182 7.38 3.52 4.63
CA GLU A 182 8.18 4.47 3.89
C GLU A 182 7.87 4.30 2.40
N ILE A 183 7.02 5.18 1.88
CA ILE A 183 6.55 5.15 0.50
C ILE A 183 7.58 5.86 -0.38
N ARG A 184 8.15 5.12 -1.30
CA ARG A 184 9.05 5.67 -2.33
C ARG A 184 8.25 6.06 -3.55
N LEU A 185 8.57 7.23 -4.11
CA LEU A 185 7.95 7.75 -5.31
C LEU A 185 9.02 8.07 -6.35
N GLN A 186 8.64 7.95 -7.61
CA GLN A 186 9.45 8.34 -8.75
C GLN A 186 8.62 9.19 -9.71
N TYR A 187 9.25 10.21 -10.28
CA TYR A 187 8.61 11.04 -11.31
C TYR A 187 8.76 10.37 -12.67
N ILE A 188 7.65 9.87 -13.20
CA ILE A 188 7.60 9.08 -14.45
C ILE A 188 6.52 9.69 -15.35
N ASP A 189 6.85 9.93 -16.60
CA ASP A 189 5.91 10.40 -17.64
C ASP A 189 5.10 11.65 -17.23
N GLY A 190 5.76 12.59 -16.54
CA GLY A 190 5.13 13.84 -16.15
C GLY A 190 4.30 13.79 -14.86
N ALA A 191 4.36 12.69 -14.10
CA ALA A 191 3.63 12.53 -12.84
C ALA A 191 4.44 11.79 -11.77
N TRP A 192 4.16 12.08 -10.51
CA TRP A 192 4.69 11.29 -9.40
C TRP A 192 3.95 9.95 -9.33
N LYS A 193 4.70 8.85 -9.18
CA LYS A 193 4.20 7.48 -9.07
C LYS A 193 4.79 6.81 -7.85
N MET A 194 3.95 6.13 -7.08
CA MET A 194 4.39 5.31 -5.95
C MET A 194 5.02 4.02 -6.46
N MET A 195 6.16 3.67 -5.89
CA MET A 195 6.80 2.38 -6.14
C MET A 195 6.13 1.32 -5.26
N THR A 196 5.63 0.26 -5.88
CA THR A 196 5.05 -0.87 -5.14
C THR A 196 6.16 -1.69 -4.50
N ASP A 197 6.00 -1.97 -3.21
CA ASP A 197 6.86 -2.91 -2.50
C ASP A 197 6.02 -3.87 -1.64
N ARG A 198 6.70 -4.89 -1.12
CA ARG A 198 6.03 -5.93 -0.32
C ARG A 198 5.45 -5.37 0.99
N ALA A 199 6.07 -4.37 1.59
CA ALA A 199 5.60 -3.78 2.84
C ALA A 199 4.27 -3.05 2.65
N LEU A 200 4.16 -2.25 1.59
CA LEU A 200 2.90 -1.59 1.20
C LEU A 200 1.80 -2.64 0.94
N MET A 201 2.13 -3.66 0.13
CA MET A 201 1.17 -4.71 -0.23
C MET A 201 0.64 -5.45 1.00
N ASN A 202 1.54 -5.89 1.88
CA ASN A 202 1.16 -6.58 3.11
C ASN A 202 0.30 -5.69 4.02
N ALA A 203 0.66 -4.41 4.16
CA ALA A 203 -0.07 -3.49 5.01
C ALA A 203 -1.49 -3.24 4.53
N LEU A 204 -1.72 -3.17 3.21
CA LEU A 204 -3.04 -2.95 2.61
C LEU A 204 -4.01 -4.11 2.82
N VAL A 205 -3.50 -5.34 2.90
CA VAL A 205 -4.33 -6.55 3.12
C VAL A 205 -4.38 -6.98 4.59
N GLY A 206 -3.95 -6.12 5.53
CA GLY A 206 -3.96 -6.44 6.96
C GLY A 206 -2.93 -7.50 7.37
N GLY A 207 -1.94 -7.77 6.52
CA GLY A 207 -0.79 -8.62 6.82
C GLY A 207 0.37 -7.82 7.41
N GLN A 208 1.21 -8.48 8.22
CA GLN A 208 2.46 -7.90 8.68
C GLN A 208 3.58 -8.11 7.67
N SER A 209 4.47 -7.13 7.59
CA SER A 209 5.74 -7.21 6.87
C SER A 209 6.71 -8.19 7.53
#